data_fd900e12c24c118387641f2f142013a5
#
_entry.id   fd900e12c24c118387641f2f142013a5
#
_cell.length_a   1.000
_cell.length_b   1.000
_cell.length_c   1.000
_cell.angle_alpha   90.00
_cell.angle_beta   90.00
_cell.angle_gamma   90.00
#
_symmetry.space_group_name_H-M   'P 1'
#
loop_
_entity.id
_entity.type
_entity.pdbx_description
1 polymer ?
#
loop_
_entity_poly.entity_id
_entity_poly.type
_entity_poly.pdbx_seq_one_letter_code
_entity_poly.pdbx_strand_id
1 'polypeptide(L)'
;VDLCRLAGKSPSGVLCEVVTKDKTGMARLPELEVFAAEHNLPLVSIADLIRYRRHHEKLVKRVAEASLPTEHGMFQTYVYENVLNGEQHVAMVYGDLATQRDVLVRVHSECLTGDVMGSMRCDCGPQLQTALAKVAAEGAGVVVYLRGHEGRGIGLAHKIRAYALQENGRDTVEANIELGLPVDSREYGIGAQILVDLGVTRMRLMTNNPAKYGGLEGFGLTIVERVPIESLPTEFNIDYLRTKREKLGHMLEGLDDVE
;
A
#
# COMPACT_ATOMS: atom_id res chain seq x y z
N VAL A 1 -3.40 25.73 6.60
CA VAL A 1 -3.09 25.29 7.99
C VAL A 1 -1.79 24.48 8.00
N ASP A 2 -1.67 23.40 7.22
CA ASP A 2 -0.52 22.46 7.27
C ASP A 2 0.80 23.14 6.88
N LEU A 3 0.82 23.89 5.79
CA LEU A 3 2.02 24.66 5.39
C LEU A 3 2.48 25.64 6.48
N CYS A 4 1.51 26.31 7.15
CA CYS A 4 1.84 27.22 8.24
C CYS A 4 2.44 26.48 9.44
N ARG A 5 1.87 25.31 9.81
CA ARG A 5 2.43 24.49 10.89
C ARG A 5 3.83 23.99 10.56
N LEU A 6 4.03 23.46 9.36
CA LEU A 6 5.34 22.95 8.91
C LEU A 6 6.38 24.06 8.85
N ALA A 7 5.97 25.30 8.55
CA ALA A 7 6.82 26.48 8.60
C ALA A 7 7.04 27.05 10.02
N GLY A 8 6.54 26.39 11.09
CA GLY A 8 6.63 26.88 12.48
C GLY A 8 5.83 28.15 12.74
N LYS A 9 4.76 28.41 11.98
CA LYS A 9 3.92 29.59 12.10
C LYS A 9 2.55 29.24 12.70
N SER A 10 1.78 30.26 13.09
CA SER A 10 0.39 30.09 13.52
C SER A 10 -0.41 29.33 12.45
N PRO A 11 -1.30 28.40 12.83
CA PRO A 11 -1.98 27.50 11.89
C PRO A 11 -3.13 28.20 11.15
N SER A 12 -2.86 29.37 10.58
CA SER A 12 -3.81 30.15 9.78
C SER A 12 -3.09 30.76 8.58
N GLY A 13 -3.80 30.93 7.47
CA GLY A 13 -3.25 31.51 6.25
C GLY A 13 -4.36 31.99 5.34
N VAL A 14 -4.01 32.92 4.44
CA VAL A 14 -4.92 33.40 3.40
C VAL A 14 -4.64 32.65 2.12
N LEU A 15 -5.69 32.22 1.44
CA LEU A 15 -5.65 31.60 0.13
C LEU A 15 -6.27 32.57 -0.89
N CYS A 16 -5.66 32.65 -2.06
CA CYS A 16 -6.28 33.26 -3.23
C CYS A 16 -5.89 32.46 -4.48
N GLU A 17 -6.80 32.47 -5.46
CA GLU A 17 -6.56 31.84 -6.74
C GLU A 17 -5.78 32.79 -7.65
N VAL A 18 -4.89 32.25 -8.48
CA VAL A 18 -4.14 32.96 -9.49
C VAL A 18 -4.92 32.88 -10.81
N VAL A 19 -5.30 34.02 -11.36
CA VAL A 19 -5.99 34.10 -12.64
C VAL A 19 -4.99 34.18 -13.80
N THR A 20 -5.45 33.82 -15.00
CA THR A 20 -4.68 33.98 -16.25
C THR A 20 -4.37 35.49 -16.51
N LYS A 21 -3.33 35.78 -17.30
CA LYS A 21 -2.93 37.17 -17.61
C LYS A 21 -4.07 38.00 -18.23
N ASP A 22 -4.92 37.40 -19.02
CA ASP A 22 -6.10 38.03 -19.65
C ASP A 22 -7.32 38.10 -18.70
N LYS A 23 -7.21 37.53 -17.48
CA LYS A 23 -8.25 37.50 -16.44
C LYS A 23 -9.53 36.75 -16.86
N THR A 24 -9.46 35.88 -17.85
CA THR A 24 -10.61 35.12 -18.35
C THR A 24 -10.81 33.79 -17.65
N GLY A 25 -9.80 33.27 -16.92
CA GLY A 25 -9.86 31.99 -16.26
C GLY A 25 -8.86 31.84 -15.12
N MET A 26 -8.85 30.65 -14.51
CA MET A 26 -7.87 30.28 -13.49
C MET A 26 -6.59 29.76 -14.16
N ALA A 27 -5.44 30.24 -13.72
CA ALA A 27 -4.14 29.79 -14.18
C ALA A 27 -3.96 28.30 -13.88
N ARG A 28 -3.38 27.57 -14.80
CA ARG A 28 -3.03 26.15 -14.69
C ARG A 28 -1.51 25.98 -14.53
N LEU A 29 -1.06 24.76 -14.35
CA LEU A 29 0.34 24.50 -14.02
C LEU A 29 1.35 25.26 -14.89
N PRO A 30 1.24 25.28 -16.25
CA PRO A 30 2.21 26.01 -17.07
C PRO A 30 2.27 27.50 -16.79
N GLU A 31 1.12 28.15 -16.58
CA GLU A 31 1.07 29.58 -16.23
C GLU A 31 1.55 29.84 -14.79
N LEU A 32 1.27 28.90 -13.87
CA LEU A 32 1.71 28.99 -12.48
C LEU A 32 3.23 28.84 -12.34
N GLU A 33 3.87 28.00 -13.16
CA GLU A 33 5.33 27.87 -13.21
C GLU A 33 6.00 29.19 -13.62
N VAL A 34 5.46 29.84 -14.65
CA VAL A 34 5.96 31.16 -15.10
C VAL A 34 5.73 32.21 -14.01
N PHE A 35 4.52 32.25 -13.44
CA PHE A 35 4.17 33.23 -12.38
C PHE A 35 5.06 33.05 -11.14
N ALA A 36 5.28 31.81 -10.72
CA ALA A 36 6.12 31.53 -9.56
C ALA A 36 7.57 31.96 -9.79
N ALA A 37 8.11 31.74 -11.01
CA ALA A 37 9.45 32.18 -11.39
C ALA A 37 9.55 33.73 -11.46
N GLU A 38 8.59 34.39 -12.09
CA GLU A 38 8.55 35.86 -12.19
C GLU A 38 8.51 36.56 -10.82
N HIS A 39 7.83 35.93 -9.84
CA HIS A 39 7.63 36.53 -8.51
C HIS A 39 8.52 35.90 -7.41
N ASN A 40 9.45 35.01 -7.78
CA ASN A 40 10.32 34.30 -6.84
C ASN A 40 9.53 33.58 -5.73
N LEU A 41 8.45 32.89 -6.10
CA LEU A 41 7.59 32.15 -5.19
C LEU A 41 7.89 30.64 -5.27
N PRO A 42 7.87 29.92 -4.13
CA PRO A 42 7.93 28.46 -4.16
C PRO A 42 6.64 27.90 -4.75
N LEU A 43 6.78 26.93 -5.67
CA LEU A 43 5.67 26.17 -6.20
C LEU A 43 5.66 24.78 -5.56
N VAL A 44 4.57 24.43 -4.90
CA VAL A 44 4.42 23.15 -4.17
C VAL A 44 3.13 22.47 -4.60
N SER A 45 3.19 21.19 -4.94
CA SER A 45 1.99 20.41 -5.20
C SER A 45 1.41 19.85 -3.89
N ILE A 46 0.09 19.61 -3.88
CA ILE A 46 -0.56 18.89 -2.77
C ILE A 46 0.04 17.48 -2.61
N ALA A 47 0.37 16.82 -3.71
CA ALA A 47 0.99 15.50 -3.70
C ALA A 47 2.36 15.51 -2.99
N ASP A 48 3.19 16.53 -3.22
CA ASP A 48 4.48 16.69 -2.54
C ASP A 48 4.31 16.99 -1.05
N LEU A 49 3.32 17.81 -0.69
CA LEU A 49 3.00 18.09 0.72
C LEU A 49 2.56 16.80 1.46
N ILE A 50 1.70 16.01 0.83
CA ILE A 50 1.27 14.71 1.38
C ILE A 50 2.48 13.79 1.58
N ARG A 51 3.34 13.68 0.55
CA ARG A 51 4.56 12.87 0.60
C ARG A 51 5.49 13.34 1.73
N TYR A 52 5.72 14.64 1.82
CA TYR A 52 6.53 15.25 2.87
C TYR A 52 5.99 14.90 4.26
N ARG A 53 4.68 15.10 4.51
CA ARG A 53 4.06 14.80 5.80
C ARG A 53 4.18 13.32 6.17
N ARG A 54 3.97 12.42 5.21
CA ARG A 54 4.09 10.97 5.44
C ARG A 54 5.49 10.56 5.86
N HIS A 55 6.53 11.21 5.34
CA HIS A 55 7.91 10.92 5.70
C HIS A 55 8.35 11.55 7.03
N HIS A 56 7.77 12.68 7.41
CA HIS A 56 8.24 13.48 8.55
C HIS A 56 7.30 13.46 9.75
N GLU A 57 6.06 13.03 9.59
CA GLU A 57 5.09 12.93 10.67
C GLU A 57 4.79 11.48 11.01
N LYS A 58 4.63 11.18 12.30
CA LYS A 58 4.12 9.88 12.74
C LYS A 58 2.60 9.86 12.57
N LEU A 59 2.14 9.18 11.51
CA LEU A 59 0.72 9.11 11.13
C LEU A 59 0.01 7.87 11.66
N VAL A 60 0.70 7.02 12.41
CA VAL A 60 0.14 5.81 13.00
C VAL A 60 0.20 5.86 14.52
N LYS A 61 -0.87 5.41 15.15
CA LYS A 61 -0.98 5.27 16.60
C LYS A 61 -1.42 3.84 16.93
N ARG A 62 -0.65 3.14 17.77
CA ARG A 62 -1.07 1.87 18.34
C ARG A 62 -2.24 2.12 19.30
N VAL A 63 -3.37 1.47 19.08
CA VAL A 63 -4.61 1.70 19.83
C VAL A 63 -5.09 0.48 20.62
N ALA A 64 -4.67 -0.73 20.23
CA ALA A 64 -5.00 -1.96 20.93
C ALA A 64 -3.94 -3.04 20.66
N GLU A 65 -3.85 -4.00 21.57
CA GLU A 65 -3.01 -5.19 21.42
C GLU A 65 -3.60 -6.38 22.17
N ALA A 66 -3.38 -7.57 21.63
CA ALA A 66 -3.76 -8.83 22.26
C ALA A 66 -3.00 -10.01 21.64
N SER A 67 -2.89 -11.10 22.40
CA SER A 67 -2.46 -12.38 21.85
C SER A 67 -3.59 -13.00 21.04
N LEU A 68 -3.29 -13.48 19.85
CA LEU A 68 -4.25 -14.10 18.94
C LEU A 68 -3.77 -15.51 18.55
N PRO A 69 -4.44 -16.56 19.04
CA PRO A 69 -4.18 -17.91 18.58
C PRO A 69 -4.70 -18.10 17.16
N THR A 70 -3.85 -18.66 16.31
CA THR A 70 -4.18 -18.98 14.91
C THR A 70 -3.78 -20.43 14.62
N GLU A 71 -4.20 -20.96 13.48
CA GLU A 71 -3.75 -22.30 13.02
C GLU A 71 -2.22 -22.37 12.78
N HIS A 72 -1.55 -21.21 12.62
CA HIS A 72 -0.10 -21.14 12.45
C HIS A 72 0.67 -20.86 13.75
N GLY A 73 -0.04 -20.73 14.89
CA GLY A 73 0.54 -20.47 16.20
C GLY A 73 0.02 -19.21 16.88
N MET A 74 0.70 -18.81 17.95
CA MET A 74 0.32 -17.67 18.78
C MET A 74 0.99 -16.39 18.26
N PHE A 75 0.21 -15.46 17.75
CA PHE A 75 0.67 -14.14 17.32
C PHE A 75 0.33 -13.08 18.37
N GLN A 76 1.23 -12.13 18.58
CA GLN A 76 0.90 -10.88 19.23
C GLN A 76 0.34 -9.93 18.16
N THR A 77 -0.90 -9.50 18.36
CA THR A 77 -1.63 -8.69 17.39
C THR A 77 -1.74 -7.26 17.88
N TYR A 78 -1.42 -6.30 17.02
CA TYR A 78 -1.49 -4.87 17.28
C TYR A 78 -2.46 -4.23 16.31
N VAL A 79 -3.31 -3.33 16.80
CA VAL A 79 -4.15 -2.47 15.96
C VAL A 79 -3.55 -1.08 15.93
N TYR A 80 -3.35 -0.58 14.74
CA TYR A 80 -2.87 0.78 14.47
C TYR A 80 -3.95 1.60 13.79
N GLU A 81 -4.13 2.82 14.26
CA GLU A 81 -5.03 3.80 13.67
C GLU A 81 -4.24 4.84 12.89
N ASN A 82 -4.65 5.11 11.65
CA ASN A 82 -4.16 6.24 10.87
C ASN A 82 -4.80 7.52 11.42
N VAL A 83 -3.99 8.42 11.98
CA VAL A 83 -4.46 9.65 12.64
C VAL A 83 -5.11 10.66 11.70
N LEU A 84 -4.98 10.49 10.38
CA LEU A 84 -5.57 11.41 9.39
C LEU A 84 -7.03 11.07 9.07
N ASN A 85 -7.37 9.78 9.00
CA ASN A 85 -8.68 9.33 8.54
C ASN A 85 -9.37 8.33 9.49
N GLY A 86 -8.70 7.93 10.59
CA GLY A 86 -9.24 6.96 11.56
C GLY A 86 -9.25 5.51 11.06
N GLU A 87 -8.65 5.23 9.90
CA GLU A 87 -8.60 3.87 9.38
C GLU A 87 -7.70 2.99 10.24
N GLN A 88 -8.16 1.77 10.53
CA GLN A 88 -7.44 0.83 11.38
C GLN A 88 -6.76 -0.26 10.56
N HIS A 89 -5.51 -0.52 10.87
CA HIS A 89 -4.67 -1.55 10.27
C HIS A 89 -4.22 -2.54 11.34
N VAL A 90 -3.84 -3.74 10.93
CA VAL A 90 -3.43 -4.80 11.86
C VAL A 90 -2.00 -5.22 11.58
N ALA A 91 -1.20 -5.36 12.66
CA ALA A 91 0.10 -6.02 12.58
C ALA A 91 0.07 -7.29 13.43
N MET A 92 0.41 -8.42 12.83
CA MET A 92 0.53 -9.73 13.48
C MET A 92 2.02 -10.05 13.61
N VAL A 93 2.51 -10.12 14.84
CA VAL A 93 3.92 -10.35 15.18
C VAL A 93 4.05 -11.74 15.78
N TYR A 94 4.97 -12.52 15.26
CA TYR A 94 5.37 -13.81 15.81
C TYR A 94 6.75 -13.70 16.43
N GLY A 95 6.93 -14.28 17.62
CA GLY A 95 8.22 -14.27 18.32
C GLY A 95 8.74 -12.90 18.74
N ASP A 96 10.03 -12.83 19.09
CA ASP A 96 10.68 -11.60 19.53
C ASP A 96 11.50 -11.00 18.36
N LEU A 97 11.06 -9.86 17.85
CA LEU A 97 11.68 -9.17 16.73
C LEU A 97 13.07 -8.62 17.09
N ALA A 98 13.34 -8.32 18.38
CA ALA A 98 14.61 -7.79 18.82
C ALA A 98 15.76 -8.82 18.67
N THR A 99 15.44 -10.10 18.58
CA THR A 99 16.41 -11.17 18.34
C THR A 99 16.81 -11.31 16.88
N GLN A 100 16.09 -10.66 15.96
CA GLN A 100 16.31 -10.78 14.53
C GLN A 100 17.06 -9.57 13.97
N ARG A 101 18.14 -9.83 13.25
CA ARG A 101 18.86 -8.77 12.51
C ARG A 101 18.06 -8.33 11.27
N ASP A 102 17.55 -9.29 10.52
CA ASP A 102 16.81 -9.09 9.27
C ASP A 102 15.46 -9.77 9.40
N VAL A 103 14.43 -9.00 9.79
CA VAL A 103 13.09 -9.49 10.12
C VAL A 103 12.37 -9.96 8.86
N LEU A 104 11.73 -11.14 8.91
CA LEU A 104 10.83 -11.60 7.83
C LEU A 104 9.51 -10.82 7.89
N VAL A 105 9.19 -10.09 6.81
CA VAL A 105 8.04 -9.17 6.77
C VAL A 105 7.15 -9.43 5.57
N ARG A 106 5.84 -9.41 5.79
CA ARG A 106 4.82 -9.26 4.76
C ARG A 106 4.00 -8.01 4.99
N VAL A 107 3.91 -7.14 4.00
CA VAL A 107 2.89 -6.08 3.95
C VAL A 107 1.79 -6.57 3.02
N HIS A 108 0.66 -6.97 3.60
CA HIS A 108 -0.49 -7.52 2.90
C HIS A 108 -1.55 -6.44 2.69
N SER A 109 -2.04 -6.32 1.47
CA SER A 109 -3.14 -5.42 1.13
C SER A 109 -4.46 -6.16 1.23
N GLU A 110 -5.42 -5.61 1.95
CA GLU A 110 -6.78 -6.16 2.13
C GLU A 110 -7.40 -6.62 0.82
N CYS A 111 -7.99 -7.80 0.86
CA CYS A 111 -8.78 -8.38 -0.22
C CYS A 111 -9.89 -9.24 0.39
N LEU A 112 -11.02 -8.64 0.73
CA LEU A 112 -12.11 -9.32 1.44
C LEU A 112 -12.54 -10.62 0.74
N THR A 113 -12.69 -10.60 -0.59
CA THR A 113 -13.13 -11.78 -1.34
C THR A 113 -12.09 -12.91 -1.32
N GLY A 114 -10.79 -12.60 -1.38
CA GLY A 114 -9.73 -13.60 -1.35
C GLY A 114 -9.38 -14.04 0.06
N ASP A 115 -9.21 -13.09 0.98
CA ASP A 115 -8.71 -13.35 2.32
C ASP A 115 -9.75 -14.02 3.24
N VAL A 116 -11.03 -13.67 3.07
CA VAL A 116 -12.11 -14.11 3.96
C VAL A 116 -13.11 -15.04 3.25
N MET A 117 -13.50 -14.73 2.01
CA MET A 117 -14.55 -15.47 1.30
C MET A 117 -13.99 -16.64 0.47
N GLY A 118 -12.65 -16.83 0.42
CA GLY A 118 -12.03 -17.92 -0.32
C GLY A 118 -12.17 -17.82 -1.84
N SER A 119 -12.31 -16.60 -2.38
CA SER A 119 -12.42 -16.40 -3.83
C SER A 119 -11.19 -16.92 -4.56
N MET A 120 -11.40 -17.74 -5.57
CA MET A 120 -10.35 -18.27 -6.44
C MET A 120 -9.95 -17.33 -7.57
N ARG A 121 -10.60 -16.16 -7.73
CA ARG A 121 -10.25 -15.17 -8.77
C ARG A 121 -8.92 -14.45 -8.53
N CYS A 122 -8.31 -14.62 -7.36
CA CYS A 122 -7.01 -14.04 -7.01
C CYS A 122 -6.21 -14.97 -6.11
N ASP A 123 -4.98 -14.60 -5.86
CA ASP A 123 -4.02 -15.33 -5.02
C ASP A 123 -3.89 -14.73 -3.59
N CYS A 124 -4.75 -13.78 -3.20
CA CYS A 124 -4.58 -13.02 -1.96
C CYS A 124 -4.70 -13.89 -0.71
N GLY A 125 -5.78 -14.68 -0.57
CA GLY A 125 -5.97 -15.57 0.57
C GLY A 125 -4.81 -16.56 0.75
N PRO A 126 -4.45 -17.37 -0.26
CA PRO A 126 -3.27 -18.23 -0.20
C PRO A 126 -1.98 -17.49 0.17
N GLN A 127 -1.74 -16.27 -0.34
CA GLN A 127 -0.58 -15.48 0.04
C GLN A 127 -0.60 -15.04 1.50
N LEU A 128 -1.76 -14.68 2.05
CA LEU A 128 -1.89 -14.32 3.47
C LEU A 128 -1.56 -15.52 4.35
N GLN A 129 -2.16 -16.68 4.08
CA GLN A 129 -1.92 -17.91 4.84
C GLN A 129 -0.46 -18.34 4.74
N THR A 130 0.13 -18.31 3.55
CA THR A 130 1.55 -18.62 3.34
C THR A 130 2.46 -17.67 4.12
N ALA A 131 2.11 -16.38 4.18
CA ALA A 131 2.90 -15.40 4.93
C ALA A 131 2.88 -15.68 6.43
N LEU A 132 1.70 -15.97 7.01
CA LEU A 132 1.55 -16.32 8.41
C LEU A 132 2.31 -17.63 8.75
N ALA A 133 2.18 -18.64 7.90
CA ALA A 133 2.90 -19.91 8.06
C ALA A 133 4.42 -19.73 8.01
N LYS A 134 4.94 -18.94 7.03
CA LYS A 134 6.38 -18.68 6.90
C LYS A 134 6.94 -17.93 8.10
N VAL A 135 6.23 -16.91 8.60
CA VAL A 135 6.63 -16.13 9.78
C VAL A 135 6.67 -17.02 11.02
N ALA A 136 5.68 -17.89 11.20
CA ALA A 136 5.65 -18.85 12.31
C ALA A 136 6.79 -19.88 12.22
N ALA A 137 7.04 -20.42 11.03
CA ALA A 137 8.14 -21.38 10.80
C ALA A 137 9.53 -20.76 10.99
N GLU A 138 9.72 -19.48 10.65
CA GLU A 138 10.96 -18.72 10.91
C GLU A 138 11.20 -18.50 12.42
N GLY A 139 10.14 -18.55 13.23
CA GLY A 139 10.20 -18.33 14.68
C GLY A 139 10.09 -16.84 15.07
N ALA A 140 10.26 -15.89 14.15
CA ALA A 140 10.03 -14.47 14.37
C ALA A 140 9.76 -13.73 13.05
N GLY A 141 8.84 -12.78 13.06
CA GLY A 141 8.52 -11.95 11.90
C GLY A 141 7.20 -11.19 12.04
N VAL A 142 6.81 -10.49 10.97
CA VAL A 142 5.65 -9.59 10.98
C VAL A 142 4.82 -9.76 9.71
N VAL A 143 3.50 -9.84 9.87
CA VAL A 143 2.52 -9.63 8.79
C VAL A 143 1.73 -8.37 9.10
N VAL A 144 1.90 -7.32 8.29
CA VAL A 144 1.10 -6.10 8.36
C VAL A 144 -0.06 -6.22 7.38
N TYR A 145 -1.29 -6.15 7.88
CA TYR A 145 -2.52 -6.18 7.09
C TYR A 145 -3.06 -4.76 6.92
N LEU A 146 -2.94 -4.22 5.72
CA LEU A 146 -3.39 -2.87 5.40
C LEU A 146 -4.84 -2.92 4.89
N ARG A 147 -5.74 -2.31 5.65
CA ARG A 147 -7.13 -2.10 5.27
C ARG A 147 -7.25 -0.92 4.32
N GLY A 148 -8.41 -0.75 3.67
CA GLY A 148 -8.62 0.29 2.66
C GLY A 148 -7.94 0.03 1.32
N HIS A 149 -7.23 -1.08 1.16
CA HIS A 149 -6.52 -1.45 -0.06
C HIS A 149 -7.33 -2.36 -1.01
N GLU A 150 -8.61 -2.58 -0.72
CA GLU A 150 -9.51 -3.43 -1.53
C GLU A 150 -9.51 -3.00 -3.00
N GLY A 151 -9.36 -3.98 -3.90
CA GLY A 151 -9.32 -3.73 -5.33
C GLY A 151 -8.20 -2.78 -5.77
N ARG A 152 -7.04 -2.74 -5.05
CA ARG A 152 -5.94 -1.79 -5.25
C ARG A 152 -6.32 -0.35 -4.89
N GLY A 153 -7.18 -0.20 -3.88
CA GLY A 153 -7.63 1.09 -3.38
C GLY A 153 -8.89 1.65 -4.02
N ILE A 154 -9.51 0.93 -4.98
CA ILE A 154 -10.77 1.36 -5.60
C ILE A 154 -12.01 1.01 -4.77
N GLY A 155 -11.85 0.17 -3.74
CA GLY A 155 -12.93 -0.27 -2.86
C GLY A 155 -13.74 -1.45 -3.41
N LEU A 156 -14.50 -2.09 -2.50
CA LEU A 156 -15.21 -3.35 -2.79
C LEU A 156 -16.25 -3.22 -3.91
N ALA A 157 -17.04 -2.15 -3.90
CA ALA A 157 -18.09 -1.98 -4.91
C ALA A 157 -17.54 -1.89 -6.34
N HIS A 158 -16.46 -1.10 -6.51
CA HIS A 158 -15.79 -0.97 -7.81
C HIS A 158 -15.08 -2.26 -8.22
N LYS A 159 -14.47 -2.98 -7.26
CA LYS A 159 -13.89 -4.28 -7.53
C LYS A 159 -14.91 -5.29 -8.07
N ILE A 160 -16.11 -5.35 -7.49
CA ILE A 160 -17.16 -6.25 -7.99
C ILE A 160 -17.67 -5.82 -9.38
N ARG A 161 -17.76 -4.51 -9.66
CA ARG A 161 -18.03 -4.01 -11.02
C ARG A 161 -16.94 -4.41 -12.01
N ALA A 162 -15.66 -4.31 -11.60
CA ALA A 162 -14.53 -4.77 -12.42
C ALA A 162 -14.63 -6.27 -12.71
N TYR A 163 -15.06 -7.09 -11.75
CA TYR A 163 -15.29 -8.52 -11.96
C TYR A 163 -16.36 -8.77 -13.04
N ALA A 164 -17.46 -8.01 -13.05
CA ALA A 164 -18.48 -8.13 -14.08
C ALA A 164 -17.94 -7.77 -15.48
N LEU A 165 -17.04 -6.80 -15.59
CA LEU A 165 -16.36 -6.49 -16.86
C LEU A 165 -15.38 -7.59 -17.28
N GLN A 166 -14.68 -8.21 -16.32
CA GLN A 166 -13.79 -9.34 -16.58
C GLN A 166 -14.55 -10.57 -17.12
N GLU A 167 -15.77 -10.82 -16.66
CA GLU A 167 -16.65 -11.86 -17.21
C GLU A 167 -17.00 -11.63 -18.68
N ASN A 168 -16.86 -10.38 -19.15
CA ASN A 168 -17.05 -9.98 -20.55
C ASN A 168 -15.71 -9.80 -21.31
N GLY A 169 -14.62 -10.42 -20.84
CA GLY A 169 -13.35 -10.51 -21.54
C GLY A 169 -12.38 -9.35 -21.31
N ARG A 170 -12.64 -8.46 -20.35
CA ARG A 170 -11.66 -7.45 -19.92
C ARG A 170 -10.67 -8.06 -18.93
N ASP A 171 -9.42 -7.59 -18.95
CA ASP A 171 -8.52 -7.88 -17.83
C ASP A 171 -8.67 -6.85 -16.69
N THR A 172 -7.92 -7.05 -15.60
CA THR A 172 -8.01 -6.18 -14.42
C THR A 172 -7.64 -4.71 -14.70
N VAL A 173 -6.68 -4.47 -15.60
CA VAL A 173 -6.22 -3.11 -15.94
C VAL A 173 -7.26 -2.42 -16.82
N GLU A 174 -7.73 -3.11 -17.84
CA GLU A 174 -8.75 -2.63 -18.78
C GLU A 174 -10.08 -2.33 -18.08
N ALA A 175 -10.50 -3.21 -17.17
CA ALA A 175 -11.72 -3.01 -16.39
C ALA A 175 -11.64 -1.74 -15.51
N ASN A 176 -10.49 -1.46 -14.88
CA ASN A 176 -10.32 -0.24 -14.10
C ASN A 176 -10.34 1.02 -14.98
N ILE A 177 -9.65 0.99 -16.13
CA ILE A 177 -9.64 2.12 -17.08
C ILE A 177 -11.05 2.41 -17.61
N GLU A 178 -11.81 1.38 -17.97
CA GLU A 178 -13.19 1.51 -18.46
C GLU A 178 -14.13 2.11 -17.40
N LEU A 179 -13.87 1.84 -16.11
CA LEU A 179 -14.58 2.44 -14.98
C LEU A 179 -14.10 3.86 -14.62
N GLY A 180 -13.09 4.40 -15.33
CA GLY A 180 -12.48 5.69 -15.02
C GLY A 180 -11.68 5.71 -13.71
N LEU A 181 -11.17 4.55 -13.27
CA LEU A 181 -10.49 4.36 -12.00
C LEU A 181 -8.97 4.21 -12.20
N PRO A 182 -8.15 4.58 -11.20
CA PRO A 182 -6.73 4.33 -11.25
C PRO A 182 -6.43 2.82 -11.27
N VAL A 183 -5.33 2.44 -11.91
CA VAL A 183 -4.88 1.05 -11.97
C VAL A 183 -4.40 0.56 -10.59
N ASP A 184 -3.72 1.43 -9.85
CA ASP A 184 -3.29 1.17 -8.47
C ASP A 184 -3.16 2.50 -7.72
N SER A 185 -3.92 2.66 -6.64
CA SER A 185 -3.89 3.84 -5.76
C SER A 185 -3.44 3.51 -4.34
N ARG A 186 -2.89 2.30 -4.13
CA ARG A 186 -2.43 1.88 -2.81
C ARG A 186 -1.18 2.63 -2.38
N GLU A 187 -1.13 2.91 -1.11
CA GLU A 187 -0.01 3.60 -0.46
C GLU A 187 0.53 2.76 0.69
N TYR A 188 1.82 2.50 0.65
CA TYR A 188 2.47 1.61 1.61
C TYR A 188 3.16 2.35 2.76
N GLY A 189 3.16 3.69 2.77
CA GLY A 189 3.80 4.52 3.81
C GLY A 189 3.28 4.26 5.22
N ILE A 190 1.97 3.98 5.37
CA ILE A 190 1.39 3.59 6.67
C ILE A 190 1.97 2.25 7.13
N GLY A 191 2.10 1.28 6.22
CA GLY A 191 2.75 0.00 6.51
C GLY A 191 4.20 0.16 6.94
N ALA A 192 4.95 1.07 6.30
CA ALA A 192 6.32 1.39 6.70
C ALA A 192 6.38 1.97 8.12
N GLN A 193 5.50 2.93 8.45
CA GLN A 193 5.46 3.52 9.78
C GLN A 193 5.07 2.51 10.87
N ILE A 194 4.18 1.56 10.59
CA ILE A 194 3.84 0.46 11.48
C ILE A 194 5.08 -0.39 11.75
N LEU A 195 5.83 -0.77 10.71
CA LEU A 195 7.05 -1.56 10.85
C LEU A 195 8.12 -0.82 11.69
N VAL A 196 8.31 0.47 11.48
CA VAL A 196 9.23 1.30 12.28
C VAL A 196 8.77 1.37 13.75
N ASP A 197 7.47 1.53 14.02
CA ASP A 197 6.94 1.54 15.40
C ASP A 197 7.13 0.18 16.11
N LEU A 198 7.15 -0.91 15.35
CA LEU A 198 7.46 -2.26 15.85
C LEU A 198 8.97 -2.50 16.04
N GLY A 199 9.83 -1.52 15.72
CA GLY A 199 11.30 -1.61 15.87
C GLY A 199 12.01 -2.30 14.70
N VAL A 200 11.32 -2.57 13.59
CA VAL A 200 11.95 -3.11 12.37
C VAL A 200 12.80 -2.02 11.72
N THR A 201 14.05 -2.33 11.42
CA THR A 201 14.97 -1.45 10.68
C THR A 201 15.49 -2.09 9.42
N ARG A 202 15.66 -3.42 9.45
CA ARG A 202 16.10 -4.24 8.32
C ARG A 202 15.16 -5.39 8.13
N MET A 203 14.80 -5.70 6.89
CA MET A 203 13.82 -6.75 6.62
C MET A 203 14.11 -7.56 5.36
N ARG A 204 13.68 -8.82 5.41
CA ARG A 204 13.48 -9.71 4.27
C ARG A 204 12.01 -9.61 3.88
N LEU A 205 11.72 -8.98 2.74
CA LEU A 205 10.36 -8.64 2.36
C LEU A 205 9.72 -9.72 1.48
N MET A 206 8.65 -10.34 1.97
CA MET A 206 7.82 -11.28 1.20
C MET A 206 6.98 -10.50 0.19
N THR A 207 7.40 -10.48 -1.08
CA THR A 207 6.68 -9.82 -2.16
C THR A 207 7.10 -10.33 -3.53
N ASN A 208 6.14 -10.33 -4.48
CA ASN A 208 6.40 -10.50 -5.91
C ASN A 208 6.22 -9.17 -6.67
N ASN A 209 5.85 -8.09 -5.97
CA ASN A 209 5.64 -6.77 -6.57
C ASN A 209 6.82 -5.84 -6.26
N PRO A 210 7.68 -5.50 -7.24
CA PRO A 210 8.81 -4.60 -7.03
C PRO A 210 8.37 -3.16 -6.66
N ALA A 211 7.18 -2.71 -7.06
CA ALA A 211 6.67 -1.39 -6.69
C ALA A 211 6.49 -1.20 -5.17
N LYS A 212 6.41 -2.30 -4.38
CA LYS A 212 6.36 -2.22 -2.92
C LYS A 212 7.66 -1.73 -2.29
N TYR A 213 8.81 -1.88 -2.96
CA TYR A 213 10.07 -1.38 -2.43
C TYR A 213 10.06 0.14 -2.26
N GLY A 214 9.72 0.87 -3.33
CA GLY A 214 9.67 2.33 -3.28
C GLY A 214 8.67 2.89 -2.26
N GLY A 215 7.61 2.15 -1.97
CA GLY A 215 6.61 2.56 -0.96
C GLY A 215 7.05 2.34 0.50
N LEU A 216 8.09 1.55 0.74
CA LEU A 216 8.63 1.25 2.07
C LEU A 216 9.98 1.92 2.33
N GLU A 217 10.75 2.22 1.30
CA GLU A 217 11.99 2.98 1.41
C GLU A 217 11.74 4.43 1.85
N GLY A 218 12.73 5.04 2.46
CA GLY A 218 12.64 6.43 2.92
C GLY A 218 12.08 6.62 4.34
N PHE A 219 11.63 5.53 5.00
CA PHE A 219 11.18 5.55 6.40
C PHE A 219 12.22 5.01 7.39
N GLY A 220 13.48 4.91 6.98
CA GLY A 220 14.54 4.31 7.79
C GLY A 220 14.55 2.78 7.74
N LEU A 221 13.76 2.18 6.84
CA LEU A 221 13.71 0.74 6.59
C LEU A 221 14.70 0.35 5.50
N THR A 222 15.40 -0.76 5.69
CA THR A 222 16.29 -1.36 4.69
C THR A 222 15.75 -2.73 4.27
N ILE A 223 15.43 -2.88 2.99
CA ILE A 223 15.06 -4.18 2.41
C ILE A 223 16.36 -4.88 1.99
N VAL A 224 16.73 -5.96 2.69
CA VAL A 224 17.96 -6.70 2.42
C VAL A 224 17.77 -7.84 1.45
N GLU A 225 16.55 -8.36 1.36
CA GLU A 225 16.20 -9.50 0.51
C GLU A 225 14.74 -9.47 0.13
N ARG A 226 14.44 -9.87 -1.11
CA ARG A 226 13.09 -10.25 -1.55
C ARG A 226 12.89 -11.73 -1.31
N VAL A 227 11.85 -12.06 -0.56
CA VAL A 227 11.39 -13.44 -0.39
C VAL A 227 10.17 -13.66 -1.31
N PRO A 228 10.22 -14.60 -2.25
CA PRO A 228 9.07 -14.91 -3.09
C PRO A 228 7.89 -15.42 -2.26
N ILE A 229 6.68 -15.03 -2.65
CA ILE A 229 5.44 -15.52 -2.05
C ILE A 229 4.47 -15.88 -3.17
N GLU A 230 4.62 -17.07 -3.67
CA GLU A 230 3.86 -17.60 -4.80
C GLU A 230 2.78 -18.53 -4.31
N SER A 231 1.70 -18.59 -5.04
CA SER A 231 0.62 -19.56 -4.91
C SER A 231 0.49 -20.31 -6.21
N LEU A 232 0.10 -21.56 -6.16
CA LEU A 232 -0.18 -22.34 -7.36
C LEU A 232 -1.29 -21.67 -8.16
N PRO A 233 -1.09 -21.48 -9.47
CA PRO A 233 -2.13 -20.97 -10.34
C PRO A 233 -3.28 -21.99 -10.46
N THR A 234 -4.49 -21.48 -10.68
CA THR A 234 -5.70 -22.27 -10.91
C THR A 234 -6.37 -21.79 -12.19
N GLU A 235 -7.27 -22.59 -12.76
CA GLU A 235 -8.08 -22.17 -13.92
C GLU A 235 -8.81 -20.84 -13.72
N PHE A 236 -9.13 -20.48 -12.46
CA PHE A 236 -9.89 -19.25 -12.13
C PHE A 236 -9.00 -18.01 -11.95
N ASN A 237 -7.69 -18.14 -11.73
CA ASN A 237 -6.81 -17.01 -11.46
C ASN A 237 -5.62 -16.89 -12.42
N ILE A 238 -5.45 -17.81 -13.35
CA ILE A 238 -4.31 -17.81 -14.27
C ILE A 238 -4.22 -16.51 -15.09
N ASP A 239 -5.34 -16.01 -15.63
CA ASP A 239 -5.37 -14.76 -16.40
C ASP A 239 -5.10 -13.54 -15.53
N TYR A 240 -5.55 -13.54 -14.29
CA TYR A 240 -5.21 -12.51 -13.31
C TYR A 240 -3.70 -12.52 -12.99
N LEU A 241 -3.08 -13.68 -12.82
CA LEU A 241 -1.65 -13.79 -12.57
C LEU A 241 -0.82 -13.40 -13.79
N ARG A 242 -1.25 -13.76 -15.01
CA ARG A 242 -0.64 -13.31 -16.27
C ARG A 242 -0.70 -11.77 -16.37
N THR A 243 -1.86 -11.16 -16.11
CA THR A 243 -2.00 -9.69 -16.09
C THR A 243 -1.07 -9.04 -15.07
N LYS A 244 -0.91 -9.64 -13.88
CA LYS A 244 0.06 -9.14 -12.86
C LYS A 244 1.49 -9.18 -13.37
N ARG A 245 1.91 -10.25 -14.05
CA ARG A 245 3.24 -10.41 -14.62
C ARG A 245 3.47 -9.42 -15.77
N GLU A 246 2.58 -9.40 -16.75
CA GLU A 246 2.78 -8.73 -18.04
C GLU A 246 2.50 -7.22 -17.97
N LYS A 247 1.41 -6.82 -17.32
CA LYS A 247 0.97 -5.40 -17.28
C LYS A 247 1.39 -4.66 -16.01
N LEU A 248 1.76 -5.37 -14.94
CA LEU A 248 2.03 -4.77 -13.63
C LEU A 248 3.43 -5.09 -13.09
N GLY A 249 4.27 -5.76 -13.89
CA GLY A 249 5.67 -6.03 -13.58
C GLY A 249 5.90 -6.93 -12.36
N HIS A 250 4.93 -7.78 -11.99
CA HIS A 250 5.13 -8.75 -10.92
C HIS A 250 6.10 -9.85 -11.35
N MET A 251 6.97 -10.24 -10.44
CA MET A 251 7.91 -11.34 -10.60
C MET A 251 7.19 -12.65 -10.21
N LEU A 252 6.59 -13.31 -11.19
CA LEU A 252 5.86 -14.58 -11.04
C LEU A 252 6.43 -15.61 -12.02
N GLU A 253 6.79 -16.80 -11.52
CA GLU A 253 7.35 -17.91 -12.27
C GLU A 253 6.28 -19.00 -12.48
N GLY A 254 6.54 -19.94 -13.39
CA GLY A 254 5.69 -21.15 -13.57
C GLY A 254 4.27 -20.89 -14.11
N LEU A 255 3.99 -19.73 -14.74
CA LEU A 255 2.68 -19.47 -15.32
C LEU A 255 2.50 -19.99 -16.75
N ASP A 256 3.59 -20.41 -17.38
CA ASP A 256 3.59 -20.86 -18.77
C ASP A 256 3.34 -22.37 -18.90
N ASP A 257 3.45 -23.11 -17.77
CA ASP A 257 3.29 -24.56 -17.70
C ASP A 257 1.84 -25.00 -17.37
N VAL A 258 0.92 -24.04 -17.26
CA VAL A 258 -0.50 -24.30 -16.94
C VAL A 258 -1.32 -24.12 -18.19
N GLU A 259 -1.75 -25.25 -18.80
CA GLU A 259 -2.70 -25.31 -19.93
C GLU A 259 -4.14 -24.98 -19.48
#